data_e88c49defe4def78eb62fbb22b624923
#
_entry.id   e88c49defe4def78eb62fbb22b624923
#
_cell.length_a   1.000
_cell.length_b   1.000
_cell.length_c   1.000
_cell.angle_alpha   90.00
_cell.angle_beta   90.00
_cell.angle_gamma   90.00
#
_symmetry.space_group_name_H-M   'P 1'
#
loop_
_entity.id
_entity.type
_entity.pdbx_description
1 polymer ?
#
loop_
_entity_poly.entity_id
_entity_poly.type
_entity_poly.pdbx_seq_one_letter_code
_entity_poly.pdbx_strand_id
1 'polypeptide(L)'
;GLTGMLAQDGFYSSKAFASKTPKFVNPLAPKNSNFAAKAKSVIFLFMYGGPSQVDTFDYKPNLYPLDGKFIKVKTFGRGGKRDESRVVGPKWKFRPYGQCGKYISDLFPHIGSCVDDIAFLHSMKAESPIHGSAMLMMNAGNLLSGHPSLGSWINYGLGSVNENLPGYVV
;
A
#
# COMPACT_ATOMS: atom_id res chain seq x y z
N GLY A 1 -7.55 -2.27 -19.70
CA GLY A 1 -7.28 -3.58 -19.11
C GLY A 1 -6.11 -4.28 -19.78
N LEU A 2 -5.73 -5.48 -19.31
CA LEU A 2 -4.58 -6.26 -19.80
C LEU A 2 -4.58 -6.46 -21.32
N THR A 3 -5.75 -6.74 -21.90
CA THR A 3 -5.93 -6.88 -23.34
C THR A 3 -5.56 -5.62 -24.14
N GLY A 4 -5.89 -4.45 -23.63
CA GLY A 4 -5.52 -3.17 -24.26
C GLY A 4 -4.00 -2.93 -24.22
N MET A 5 -3.34 -3.28 -23.12
CA MET A 5 -1.89 -3.17 -22.98
C MET A 5 -1.17 -4.15 -23.94
N LEU A 6 -1.61 -5.38 -24.02
CA LEU A 6 -1.07 -6.40 -24.94
C LEU A 6 -1.28 -6.00 -26.41
N ALA A 7 -2.40 -5.36 -26.75
CA ALA A 7 -2.66 -4.85 -28.09
C ALA A 7 -1.72 -3.69 -28.45
N GLN A 8 -1.43 -2.78 -27.53
CA GLN A 8 -0.46 -1.70 -27.75
C GLN A 8 0.96 -2.21 -27.96
N ASP A 9 1.33 -3.30 -27.27
CA ASP A 9 2.64 -3.93 -27.43
C ASP A 9 2.76 -4.75 -28.74
N GLY A 10 1.73 -4.74 -29.59
CA GLY A 10 1.73 -5.48 -30.86
C GLY A 10 1.63 -6.99 -30.70
N PHE A 11 1.29 -7.48 -29.50
CA PHE A 11 1.21 -8.92 -29.20
C PHE A 11 0.24 -9.68 -30.12
N TYR A 12 -0.84 -9.03 -30.57
CA TYR A 12 -1.83 -9.60 -31.49
C TYR A 12 -1.63 -9.19 -32.95
N SER A 13 -0.56 -8.46 -33.29
CA SER A 13 -0.35 -8.06 -34.68
C SER A 13 0.21 -9.22 -35.48
N SER A 14 -0.46 -9.57 -36.59
CA SER A 14 -0.04 -10.62 -37.53
C SER A 14 1.36 -10.43 -38.12
N LYS A 15 1.90 -9.21 -38.08
CA LYS A 15 3.27 -8.88 -38.49
C LYS A 15 4.34 -9.44 -37.54
N ALA A 16 4.01 -9.72 -36.28
CA ALA A 16 4.94 -10.35 -35.33
C ALA A 16 5.33 -11.77 -35.75
N PHE A 17 4.49 -12.46 -36.51
CA PHE A 17 4.76 -13.82 -37.01
C PHE A 17 5.42 -13.85 -38.40
N ALA A 18 5.51 -12.71 -39.08
CA ALA A 18 6.03 -12.65 -40.45
C ALA A 18 7.52 -12.29 -40.55
N SER A 19 8.17 -11.92 -39.43
CA SER A 19 9.61 -11.61 -39.43
C SER A 19 10.43 -12.89 -39.40
N LYS A 20 11.25 -13.10 -40.42
CA LYS A 20 12.16 -14.26 -40.55
C LYS A 20 13.21 -14.36 -39.43
N THR A 21 13.41 -13.31 -38.69
CA THR A 21 14.22 -13.25 -37.45
C THR A 21 13.49 -12.39 -36.47
N PRO A 22 12.75 -12.94 -35.50
CA PRO A 22 12.13 -12.11 -34.46
C PRO A 22 13.25 -11.43 -33.68
N LYS A 23 13.36 -10.11 -33.86
CA LYS A 23 14.24 -9.30 -33.02
C LYS A 23 13.68 -9.42 -31.62
N PHE A 24 14.46 -10.02 -30.72
CA PHE A 24 14.06 -10.12 -29.32
C PHE A 24 13.85 -8.68 -28.80
N VAL A 25 12.62 -8.39 -28.43
CA VAL A 25 12.27 -7.13 -27.75
C VAL A 25 12.09 -7.50 -26.28
N ASN A 26 12.94 -6.92 -25.43
CA ASN A 26 12.81 -7.11 -24.00
C ASN A 26 11.45 -6.55 -23.55
N PRO A 27 10.52 -7.39 -23.04
CA PRO A 27 9.18 -6.94 -22.63
C PRO A 27 9.23 -5.99 -21.42
N LEU A 28 10.35 -5.96 -20.71
CA LEU A 28 10.60 -5.09 -19.56
C LEU A 28 11.47 -3.89 -19.91
N ALA A 29 11.75 -3.63 -21.21
CA ALA A 29 12.41 -2.42 -21.61
C ALA A 29 11.62 -1.16 -21.16
N PRO A 30 12.30 -0.02 -20.91
CA PRO A 30 11.64 1.22 -20.54
C PRO A 30 10.53 1.60 -21.52
N LYS A 31 9.38 1.96 -20.99
CA LYS A 31 8.19 2.37 -21.76
C LYS A 31 7.87 3.83 -21.47
N ASN A 32 7.28 4.51 -22.44
CA ASN A 32 6.81 5.87 -22.23
C ASN A 32 5.68 5.91 -21.22
N SER A 33 5.77 6.81 -20.26
CA SER A 33 4.68 7.06 -19.31
C SER A 33 3.53 7.82 -19.99
N ASN A 34 2.29 7.56 -19.55
CA ASN A 34 1.11 8.27 -20.02
C ASN A 34 1.06 9.74 -19.56
N PHE A 35 1.81 10.09 -18.54
CA PHE A 35 1.91 11.42 -17.95
C PHE A 35 3.37 11.79 -17.73
N ALA A 36 3.67 13.09 -17.66
CA ALA A 36 5.01 13.54 -17.34
C ALA A 36 5.46 13.00 -15.96
N ALA A 37 6.55 12.25 -15.95
CA ALA A 37 7.08 11.65 -14.73
C ALA A 37 7.65 12.74 -13.81
N LYS A 38 7.18 12.79 -12.56
CA LYS A 38 7.70 13.67 -11.52
C LYS A 38 8.61 12.93 -10.54
N ALA A 39 8.37 11.64 -10.31
CA ALA A 39 9.17 10.77 -9.46
C ALA A 39 10.12 9.91 -10.32
N LYS A 40 11.35 9.75 -9.87
CA LYS A 40 12.35 8.88 -10.50
C LYS A 40 12.37 7.48 -9.88
N SER A 41 12.04 7.37 -8.61
CA SER A 41 12.06 6.12 -7.85
C SER A 41 10.93 6.12 -6.84
N VAL A 42 10.43 4.93 -6.52
CA VAL A 42 9.40 4.71 -5.51
C VAL A 42 9.90 3.66 -4.52
N ILE A 43 9.80 3.97 -3.24
CA ILE A 43 10.04 3.01 -2.16
C ILE A 43 8.73 2.76 -1.44
N PHE A 44 8.29 1.51 -1.38
CA PHE A 44 7.09 1.11 -0.67
C PHE A 44 7.47 0.48 0.68
N LEU A 45 7.39 1.28 1.75
CA LEU A 45 7.69 0.83 3.11
C LEU A 45 6.44 0.19 3.73
N PHE A 46 6.28 -1.11 3.51
CA PHE A 46 5.14 -1.85 4.00
C PHE A 46 5.38 -2.38 5.41
N MET A 47 4.56 -1.95 6.37
CA MET A 47 4.59 -2.47 7.74
C MET A 47 3.75 -3.75 7.84
N TYR A 48 4.45 -4.87 7.84
CA TYR A 48 3.85 -6.20 7.95
C TYR A 48 3.14 -6.41 9.30
N GLY A 49 2.03 -7.14 9.30
CA GLY A 49 1.32 -7.55 10.52
C GLY A 49 0.26 -6.57 11.02
N GLY A 50 -0.01 -5.48 10.31
CA GLY A 50 -1.10 -4.55 10.65
C GLY A 50 -0.87 -3.79 11.95
N PRO A 51 0.09 -2.87 11.99
CA PRO A 51 0.33 -2.03 13.17
C PRO A 51 -0.91 -1.22 13.53
N SER A 52 -1.10 -0.99 14.84
CA SER A 52 -2.24 -0.24 15.35
C SER A 52 -2.14 1.23 14.94
N GLN A 53 -3.05 1.70 14.11
CA GLN A 53 -3.09 3.10 13.68
C GLN A 53 -3.30 4.07 14.85
N VAL A 54 -4.05 3.66 15.86
CA VAL A 54 -4.35 4.50 17.04
C VAL A 54 -3.17 4.62 18.00
N ASP A 55 -2.16 3.78 17.87
CA ASP A 55 -0.90 3.86 18.62
C ASP A 55 0.22 4.51 17.82
N THR A 56 0.02 4.82 16.54
CA THR A 56 1.07 5.30 15.63
C THR A 56 0.78 6.69 15.04
N PHE A 57 -0.19 6.81 14.13
CA PHE A 57 -0.40 8.01 13.31
C PHE A 57 -1.80 8.61 13.41
N ASP A 58 -2.76 7.92 14.02
CA ASP A 58 -4.14 8.36 14.12
C ASP A 58 -4.50 8.69 15.58
N TYR A 59 -4.13 9.90 16.01
CA TYR A 59 -4.36 10.38 17.36
C TYR A 59 -5.84 10.44 17.72
N LYS A 60 -6.25 9.69 18.74
CA LYS A 60 -7.62 9.59 19.25
C LYS A 60 -7.69 9.99 20.73
N PRO A 61 -7.71 11.28 21.06
CA PRO A 61 -7.70 11.73 22.46
C PRO A 61 -8.85 11.18 23.29
N ASN A 62 -10.01 10.94 22.66
CA ASN A 62 -11.19 10.40 23.33
C ASN A 62 -11.05 8.94 23.80
N LEU A 63 -10.00 8.23 23.40
CA LEU A 63 -9.74 6.87 23.88
C LEU A 63 -9.08 6.84 25.27
N TYR A 64 -8.32 7.88 25.63
CA TYR A 64 -7.62 7.90 26.92
C TYR A 64 -8.56 7.78 28.13
N PRO A 65 -9.66 8.55 28.22
CA PRO A 65 -10.59 8.45 29.36
C PRO A 65 -11.43 7.15 29.33
N LEU A 66 -11.36 6.38 28.26
CA LEU A 66 -12.05 5.09 28.13
C LEU A 66 -11.17 3.89 28.50
N ASP A 67 -9.87 4.10 28.76
CA ASP A 67 -8.96 3.00 29.12
C ASP A 67 -9.50 2.20 30.30
N GLY A 68 -9.57 0.88 30.14
CA GLY A 68 -10.08 -0.03 31.14
C GLY A 68 -11.61 -0.15 31.22
N LYS A 69 -12.38 0.74 30.57
CA LYS A 69 -13.85 0.69 30.58
C LYS A 69 -14.39 -0.35 29.61
N PHE A 70 -15.52 -0.93 29.95
CA PHE A 70 -16.24 -1.82 29.05
C PHE A 70 -17.19 -0.99 28.16
N ILE A 71 -17.15 -1.27 26.86
CA ILE A 71 -18.05 -0.66 25.88
C ILE A 71 -18.66 -1.73 25.00
N LYS A 72 -19.89 -1.47 24.52
CA LYS A 72 -20.54 -2.33 23.53
C LYS A 72 -20.07 -1.96 22.14
N VAL A 73 -19.34 -2.84 21.50
CA VAL A 73 -18.85 -2.66 20.12
C VAL A 73 -19.46 -3.69 19.19
N LYS A 74 -19.67 -3.30 17.94
CA LYS A 74 -20.06 -4.21 16.88
C LYS A 74 -18.77 -4.86 16.35
N THR A 75 -18.56 -6.13 16.63
CA THR A 75 -17.37 -6.85 16.16
C THR A 75 -17.58 -7.36 14.74
N PHE A 76 -16.58 -7.11 13.87
CA PHE A 76 -16.50 -7.74 12.55
C PHE A 76 -16.02 -9.19 12.73
N GLY A 77 -16.64 -10.15 12.01
CA GLY A 77 -16.21 -11.55 11.99
C GLY A 77 -16.95 -12.50 12.94
N ARG A 78 -17.74 -12.01 13.88
CA ARG A 78 -18.62 -12.83 14.73
C ARG A 78 -20.10 -12.63 14.40
N GLY A 79 -20.46 -12.61 13.11
CA GLY A 79 -21.84 -12.41 12.67
C GLY A 79 -22.44 -11.05 13.03
N GLY A 80 -21.62 -10.04 13.27
CA GLY A 80 -22.05 -8.69 13.61
C GLY A 80 -22.72 -8.57 14.99
N LYS A 81 -22.54 -9.56 15.88
CA LYS A 81 -23.04 -9.46 17.25
C LYS A 81 -22.37 -8.32 17.99
N ARG A 82 -23.15 -7.57 18.73
CA ARG A 82 -22.61 -6.61 19.70
C ARG A 82 -22.02 -7.39 20.85
N ASP A 83 -20.74 -7.18 21.10
CA ASP A 83 -20.04 -7.77 22.23
C ASP A 83 -19.53 -6.66 23.15
N GLU A 84 -19.44 -6.95 24.41
CA GLU A 84 -18.90 -6.05 25.40
C GLU A 84 -17.40 -6.29 25.48
N SER A 85 -16.61 -5.27 25.18
CA SER A 85 -15.15 -5.37 25.18
C SER A 85 -14.53 -4.27 26.01
N ARG A 86 -13.45 -4.64 26.70
CA ARG A 86 -12.66 -3.68 27.47
C ARG A 86 -11.81 -2.84 26.51
N VAL A 87 -11.88 -1.52 26.64
CA VAL A 87 -11.06 -0.61 25.88
C VAL A 87 -9.63 -0.64 26.40
N VAL A 88 -8.69 -0.73 25.49
CA VAL A 88 -7.27 -0.46 25.74
C VAL A 88 -6.98 0.91 25.14
N GLY A 89 -6.79 1.89 26.01
CA GLY A 89 -6.42 3.23 25.56
C GLY A 89 -4.99 3.26 25.01
N PRO A 90 -4.63 4.29 24.23
CA PRO A 90 -3.29 4.43 23.69
C PRO A 90 -2.25 4.43 24.81
N LYS A 91 -1.20 3.61 24.67
CA LYS A 91 -0.11 3.48 25.66
C LYS A 91 1.05 4.44 25.39
N TRP A 92 1.07 5.05 24.22
CA TRP A 92 2.11 5.92 23.72
C TRP A 92 1.64 7.37 23.79
N LYS A 93 2.56 8.28 24.02
CA LYS A 93 2.27 9.71 23.99
C LYS A 93 2.28 10.20 22.55
N PHE A 94 1.41 11.14 22.27
CA PHE A 94 1.36 11.85 21.01
C PHE A 94 1.74 13.31 21.23
N ARG A 95 2.49 13.87 20.31
CA ARG A 95 2.81 15.28 20.29
C ARG A 95 2.72 15.84 18.87
N PRO A 96 2.46 17.15 18.73
CA PRO A 96 2.47 17.79 17.43
C PRO A 96 3.89 17.90 16.90
N TYR A 97 4.04 17.73 15.60
CA TYR A 97 5.28 17.89 14.86
C TYR A 97 5.08 18.79 13.65
N GLY A 98 6.19 19.39 13.19
CA GLY A 98 6.24 20.23 12.00
C GLY A 98 5.43 21.53 12.12
N GLN A 99 5.36 22.26 11.02
CA GLN A 99 4.54 23.47 10.92
C GLN A 99 3.05 23.12 10.78
N CYS A 100 2.73 21.96 10.17
CA CYS A 100 1.36 21.46 10.03
C CYS A 100 0.74 21.01 11.38
N GLY A 101 1.53 20.86 12.45
CA GLY A 101 1.05 20.46 13.77
C GLY A 101 0.49 19.04 13.83
N LYS A 102 0.91 18.13 12.94
CA LYS A 102 0.45 16.75 12.89
C LYS A 102 0.86 15.98 14.14
N TYR A 103 -0.11 15.37 14.81
CA TYR A 103 0.15 14.50 15.95
C TYR A 103 0.71 13.15 15.51
N ILE A 104 1.88 12.79 16.02
CA ILE A 104 2.55 11.51 15.79
C ILE A 104 2.94 10.92 17.16
N SER A 105 2.86 9.61 17.25
CA SER A 105 3.27 8.84 18.43
C SER A 105 4.78 8.93 18.67
N ASP A 106 5.17 8.86 19.94
CA ASP A 106 6.57 8.79 20.37
C ASP A 106 7.32 7.54 19.83
N LEU A 107 6.60 6.58 19.25
CA LEU A 107 7.18 5.43 18.56
C LEU A 107 7.91 5.83 17.25
N PHE A 108 7.52 6.93 16.61
CA PHE A 108 8.00 7.33 15.29
C PHE A 108 8.54 8.77 15.25
N PRO A 109 9.52 9.13 16.11
CA PRO A 109 10.01 10.52 16.19
C PRO A 109 10.67 10.98 14.87
N HIS A 110 11.30 10.08 14.13
CA HIS A 110 11.93 10.40 12.85
C HIS A 110 10.90 10.65 11.74
N ILE A 111 9.80 9.90 11.72
CA ILE A 111 8.69 10.23 10.82
C ILE A 111 8.07 11.57 11.24
N GLY A 112 7.96 11.80 12.55
CA GLY A 112 7.52 13.08 13.09
C GLY A 112 8.31 14.26 12.54
N SER A 113 9.62 14.14 12.38
CA SER A 113 10.46 15.23 11.84
C SER A 113 10.23 15.54 10.35
N CYS A 114 9.54 14.66 9.62
CA CYS A 114 9.26 14.79 8.19
C CYS A 114 7.77 15.02 7.88
N VAL A 115 6.93 15.28 8.88
CA VAL A 115 5.45 15.32 8.68
C VAL A 115 4.98 16.38 7.70
N ASP A 116 5.72 17.47 7.54
CA ASP A 116 5.36 18.53 6.60
C ASP A 116 5.50 18.09 5.13
N ASP A 117 6.28 17.04 4.89
CA ASP A 117 6.47 16.44 3.57
C ASP A 117 5.57 15.20 3.33
N ILE A 118 4.71 14.84 4.29
CA ILE A 118 3.91 13.61 4.25
C ILE A 118 2.43 13.92 4.11
N ALA A 119 1.78 13.30 3.13
CA ALA A 119 0.32 13.26 3.03
C ALA A 119 -0.23 12.06 3.82
N PHE A 120 -1.06 12.32 4.83
CA PHE A 120 -1.69 11.29 5.65
C PHE A 120 -3.09 10.98 5.16
N LEU A 121 -3.32 9.74 4.74
CA LEU A 121 -4.63 9.26 4.35
C LEU A 121 -5.22 8.45 5.50
N HIS A 122 -6.01 9.13 6.34
CA HIS A 122 -6.74 8.47 7.42
C HIS A 122 -8.00 7.78 6.93
N SER A 123 -8.57 6.90 7.77
CA SER A 123 -9.81 6.19 7.49
C SER A 123 -9.77 5.23 6.28
N MET A 124 -8.58 4.85 5.82
CA MET A 124 -8.42 3.79 4.85
C MET A 124 -8.86 2.45 5.45
N LYS A 125 -9.61 1.67 4.68
CA LYS A 125 -10.20 0.42 5.13
C LYS A 125 -9.94 -0.69 4.11
N ALA A 126 -9.46 -1.84 4.58
CA ALA A 126 -9.43 -3.06 3.80
C ALA A 126 -10.74 -3.85 3.96
N GLU A 127 -11.07 -4.69 3.00
CA GLU A 127 -12.30 -5.50 3.01
C GLU A 127 -12.24 -6.67 4.01
N SER A 128 -11.04 -7.09 4.41
CA SER A 128 -10.85 -8.19 5.36
C SER A 128 -10.41 -7.70 6.74
N PRO A 129 -11.02 -8.22 7.82
CA PRO A 129 -10.54 -8.04 9.19
C PRO A 129 -9.36 -8.95 9.55
N ILE A 130 -9.02 -9.91 8.68
CA ILE A 130 -7.95 -10.89 8.89
C ILE A 130 -6.65 -10.35 8.30
N HIS A 131 -5.59 -10.28 9.10
CA HIS A 131 -4.31 -9.71 8.69
C HIS A 131 -3.74 -10.32 7.40
N GLY A 132 -3.77 -11.65 7.22
CA GLY A 132 -3.23 -12.31 6.04
C GLY A 132 -3.88 -11.84 4.74
N SER A 133 -5.20 -11.90 4.64
CA SER A 133 -5.93 -11.42 3.46
C SER A 133 -5.87 -9.90 3.30
N ALA A 134 -5.84 -9.14 4.40
CA ALA A 134 -5.68 -7.69 4.33
C ALA A 134 -4.29 -7.29 3.79
N MET A 135 -3.24 -8.04 4.14
CA MET A 135 -1.91 -7.84 3.56
C MET A 135 -1.86 -8.15 2.07
N LEU A 136 -2.52 -9.20 1.62
CA LEU A 136 -2.66 -9.49 0.19
C LEU A 136 -3.39 -8.36 -0.53
N MET A 137 -4.47 -7.85 0.06
CA MET A 137 -5.21 -6.70 -0.48
C MET A 137 -4.32 -5.47 -0.64
N MET A 138 -3.50 -5.14 0.36
CA MET A 138 -2.60 -4.00 0.30
C MET A 138 -1.48 -4.15 -0.74
N ASN A 139 -0.97 -5.37 -0.95
CA ASN A 139 0.15 -5.60 -1.85
C ASN A 139 -0.28 -5.94 -3.29
N ALA A 140 -1.41 -6.61 -3.47
CA ALA A 140 -1.84 -7.15 -4.75
C ALA A 140 -3.24 -6.66 -5.20
N GLY A 141 -3.93 -5.86 -4.36
CA GLY A 141 -5.27 -5.37 -4.66
C GLY A 141 -6.36 -6.45 -4.62
N ASN A 142 -6.06 -7.62 -4.05
CA ASN A 142 -7.01 -8.73 -3.94
C ASN A 142 -6.81 -9.48 -2.62
N LEU A 143 -7.90 -10.07 -2.08
CA LEU A 143 -7.86 -10.87 -0.85
C LEU A 143 -7.27 -12.27 -1.06
N LEU A 144 -7.23 -12.74 -2.30
CA LEU A 144 -6.72 -14.04 -2.68
C LEU A 144 -5.31 -13.92 -3.26
N SER A 145 -4.50 -14.97 -3.07
CA SER A 145 -3.18 -15.09 -3.69
C SER A 145 -3.28 -15.30 -5.20
N GLY A 146 -2.17 -15.11 -5.91
CA GLY A 146 -2.07 -15.33 -7.36
C GLY A 146 -2.19 -14.06 -8.20
N HIS A 147 -2.38 -12.90 -7.60
CA HIS A 147 -2.37 -11.62 -8.29
C HIS A 147 -0.98 -10.96 -8.21
N PRO A 148 -0.55 -10.25 -9.27
CA PRO A 148 0.73 -9.53 -9.25
C PRO A 148 0.72 -8.43 -8.19
N SER A 149 1.88 -8.22 -7.57
CA SER A 149 2.07 -7.12 -6.62
C SER A 149 2.11 -5.76 -7.31
N LEU A 150 1.99 -4.69 -6.53
CA LEU A 150 2.11 -3.31 -7.02
C LEU A 150 3.40 -3.10 -7.82
N GLY A 151 4.55 -3.54 -7.30
CA GLY A 151 5.82 -3.39 -7.98
C GLY A 151 5.91 -4.20 -9.28
N SER A 152 5.31 -5.39 -9.32
CA SER A 152 5.20 -6.18 -10.55
C SER A 152 4.39 -5.44 -11.63
N TRP A 153 3.29 -4.80 -11.26
CA TRP A 153 2.47 -3.99 -12.17
C TRP A 153 3.22 -2.76 -12.67
N ILE A 154 3.96 -2.07 -11.79
CA ILE A 154 4.78 -0.92 -12.17
C ILE A 154 5.86 -1.34 -13.17
N ASN A 155 6.57 -2.44 -12.88
CA ASN A 155 7.61 -2.96 -13.75
C ASN A 155 7.04 -3.43 -15.11
N TYR A 156 5.88 -4.06 -15.11
CA TYR A 156 5.19 -4.44 -16.36
C TYR A 156 4.76 -3.21 -17.18
N GLY A 157 4.19 -2.20 -16.53
CA GLY A 157 3.64 -1.01 -17.20
C GLY A 157 4.69 -0.01 -17.68
N LEU A 158 5.76 0.21 -16.91
CA LEU A 158 6.78 1.22 -17.20
C LEU A 158 8.12 0.61 -17.63
N GLY A 159 8.33 -0.68 -17.41
CA GLY A 159 9.59 -1.34 -17.66
C GLY A 159 10.67 -1.01 -16.63
N SER A 160 11.90 -1.37 -16.94
CA SER A 160 13.09 -1.09 -16.14
C SER A 160 14.21 -0.56 -17.01
N VAL A 161 14.92 0.45 -16.52
CA VAL A 161 16.15 0.96 -17.14
C VAL A 161 17.35 0.01 -16.91
N ASN A 162 17.22 -0.92 -15.99
CA ASN A 162 18.27 -1.88 -15.65
C ASN A 162 17.96 -3.21 -16.33
N GLU A 163 18.90 -3.67 -17.15
CA GLU A 163 18.77 -4.94 -17.88
C GLU A 163 19.32 -6.14 -17.12
N ASN A 164 20.15 -5.89 -16.10
CA ASN A 164 20.90 -6.93 -15.39
C ASN A 164 20.40 -7.21 -13.96
N LEU A 165 19.52 -6.37 -13.43
CA LEU A 165 18.94 -6.52 -12.10
C LEU A 165 17.42 -6.51 -12.18
N PRO A 166 16.73 -7.18 -11.26
CA PRO A 166 15.28 -7.09 -11.15
C PRO A 166 14.83 -5.63 -10.97
N GLY A 167 13.84 -5.21 -11.72
CA GLY A 167 13.25 -3.87 -11.56
C GLY A 167 12.40 -3.74 -10.30
N TYR A 168 12.07 -4.86 -9.65
CA TYR A 168 11.33 -4.92 -8.40
C TYR A 168 11.84 -6.08 -7.54
N VAL A 169 12.12 -5.79 -6.28
CA VAL A 169 12.60 -6.76 -5.28
C VAL A 169 11.72 -6.64 -4.03
N VAL A 170 11.40 -7.76 -3.40
CA VAL A 170 10.63 -7.88 -2.15
C VAL A 170 11.52 -8.50 -1.09
#